data_6a9c1f6cbd29582eeed262a90c95ce5a
#
_entry.id   6a9c1f6cbd29582eeed262a90c95ce5a
#
_cell.length_a   1.000
_cell.length_b   1.000
_cell.length_c   1.000
_cell.angle_alpha   90.00
_cell.angle_beta   90.00
_cell.angle_gamma   90.00
#
_symmetry.space_group_name_H-M   'P 1'
#
loop_
_entity.id
_entity.type
_entity.pdbx_description
1 polymer ?
#
loop_
_entity_poly.entity_id
_entity_poly.type
_entity_poly.pdbx_seq_one_letter_code
_entity_poly.pdbx_strand_id
1 'polypeptide(L)'
;MMYRLMAIFLMCLFYGFVRAQGFSKRVVECPSFIAAATSELELKKLILTDEHTQVDAVLYGKPGSVAVISPDTWLVAGQQRFLLREAGGISIGGLIEPERIPESGRMHIVLSFAPVPRSIHEVDLIEEGTGRAIYGIQLSRKEPYVYIPEFLKEKQQGETRELPEPGLSPGKAVVNGYLLGYDVRMPFSMNLLYYDRLFDKEWSSRVRIRQDGSFHLETEMLQPDTVKLKVNQAVLRLFLVPGEETTVYIDLSKLSMSASRLHHKNYEKKQKAWFDGAAELINTELASGKRSPALDVFHAVESNLMDNESLKAQFREDAERVKPLCEKILAKKELQSSDNKLLDAVTFPEISAYVRLRNQALKDEIMRMGSEKEAWVGELDKNLSGEDVLPALLAPYRGKAVLVDFWATWCAPCRKSFKVMRPLRKKLASEPVVYLYLTGPSSPELVWRTMLEEIPGIHYRLTEEQWEYLCETYHIKGIPAYLVVNPDGSVAYTHVGFPGVDILQDELLRAVKH
;
A
#
# COMPACT_ATOMS: atom_id res chain seq x y z
N MET A 1 64.00 -2.71 53.00
CA MET A 1 62.65 -3.26 53.28
C MET A 1 61.52 -2.30 52.86
N MET A 2 61.77 -0.99 52.84
CA MET A 2 60.80 0.05 52.48
C MET A 2 60.41 0.09 50.98
N TYR A 3 61.29 -0.25 50.08
CA TYR A 3 61.00 -0.25 48.63
C TYR A 3 60.12 -1.44 48.14
N ARG A 4 60.06 -2.56 48.88
CA ARG A 4 59.21 -3.68 48.53
C ARG A 4 57.74 -3.49 48.98
N LEU A 5 57.50 -2.70 50.02
CA LEU A 5 56.15 -2.35 50.48
C LEU A 5 55.48 -1.30 49.58
N MET A 6 56.26 -0.37 49.00
CA MET A 6 55.76 0.65 48.07
C MET A 6 55.35 0.05 46.71
N ALA A 7 56.07 -0.97 46.22
CA ALA A 7 55.73 -1.67 44.96
C ALA A 7 54.46 -2.50 45.10
N ILE A 8 54.20 -3.10 46.25
CA ILE A 8 52.95 -3.87 46.51
C ILE A 8 51.76 -2.91 46.66
N PHE A 9 51.95 -1.73 47.25
CA PHE A 9 50.88 -0.74 47.36
C PHE A 9 50.53 -0.08 46.02
N LEU A 10 51.51 0.14 45.13
CA LEU A 10 51.26 0.59 43.76
C LEU A 10 50.64 -0.49 42.88
N MET A 11 50.98 -1.77 43.09
CA MET A 11 50.35 -2.87 42.37
C MET A 11 48.90 -3.09 42.83
N CYS A 12 48.56 -2.92 44.08
CA CYS A 12 47.20 -2.98 44.59
C CYS A 12 46.36 -1.77 44.14
N LEU A 13 46.95 -0.60 43.93
CA LEU A 13 46.26 0.57 43.35
C LEU A 13 46.01 0.40 41.85
N PHE A 14 46.86 -0.32 41.11
CA PHE A 14 46.61 -0.66 39.70
C PHE A 14 45.57 -1.80 39.52
N TYR A 15 45.48 -2.74 40.47
CA TYR A 15 44.43 -3.78 40.44
C TYR A 15 43.08 -3.31 41.00
N GLY A 16 43.06 -2.21 41.74
CA GLY A 16 41.81 -1.62 42.24
C GLY A 16 41.07 -0.72 41.24
N PHE A 17 41.63 -0.47 40.05
CA PHE A 17 41.02 0.32 38.98
C PHE A 17 40.63 -0.51 37.76
N VAL A 18 40.50 -1.83 37.88
CA VAL A 18 39.55 -2.53 37.06
C VAL A 18 38.17 -2.13 37.60
N ARG A 19 37.72 -0.93 37.22
CA ARG A 19 36.32 -0.58 37.27
C ARG A 19 35.58 -1.79 36.73
N ALA A 20 34.78 -2.40 37.55
CA ALA A 20 33.62 -3.15 37.05
C ALA A 20 32.87 -2.12 36.16
N GLN A 21 33.20 -2.09 34.87
CA GLN A 21 32.34 -1.49 33.86
C GLN A 21 31.06 -2.30 33.98
N GLY A 22 30.18 -1.81 34.85
CA GLY A 22 28.85 -2.37 34.93
C GLY A 22 28.33 -2.35 33.52
N PHE A 23 28.09 -3.52 32.94
CA PHE A 23 27.45 -3.68 31.65
C PHE A 23 26.19 -2.83 31.66
N SER A 24 26.27 -1.59 31.16
CA SER A 24 25.15 -0.69 31.22
C SER A 24 24.19 -1.10 30.11
N LYS A 25 23.15 -1.78 30.54
CA LYS A 25 22.05 -2.23 29.72
C LYS A 25 21.04 -1.09 29.55
N ARG A 26 20.72 -0.73 28.31
CA ARG A 26 19.58 0.14 28.00
C ARG A 26 18.41 -0.76 27.59
N VAL A 27 17.27 -0.53 28.19
CA VAL A 27 16.03 -1.25 27.88
C VAL A 27 14.98 -0.25 27.41
N VAL A 28 14.37 -0.53 26.27
CA VAL A 28 13.28 0.25 25.69
C VAL A 28 12.07 -0.66 25.58
N GLU A 29 11.09 -0.43 26.43
CA GLU A 29 9.83 -1.18 26.43
C GLU A 29 8.86 -0.54 25.41
N CYS A 30 8.20 -1.36 24.59
CA CYS A 30 7.24 -0.93 23.58
C CYS A 30 7.73 0.31 22.81
N PRO A 31 8.84 0.20 22.06
CA PRO A 31 9.43 1.35 21.39
C PRO A 31 8.45 1.96 20.40
N SER A 32 8.32 3.28 20.43
CA SER A 32 7.54 4.01 19.44
C SER A 32 8.30 4.10 18.11
N PHE A 33 7.60 4.34 17.01
CA PHE A 33 8.15 4.36 15.67
C PHE A 33 7.40 5.34 14.75
N ILE A 34 7.98 5.68 13.60
CA ILE A 34 7.33 6.56 12.62
C ILE A 34 6.35 5.78 11.74
N ALA A 35 6.80 4.67 11.15
CA ALA A 35 5.97 3.90 10.23
C ALA A 35 6.29 2.41 10.29
N ALA A 36 5.27 1.58 10.06
CA ALA A 36 5.42 0.15 9.85
C ALA A 36 4.88 -0.22 8.45
N ALA A 37 5.70 -0.93 7.68
CA ALA A 37 5.31 -1.47 6.39
C ALA A 37 4.46 -2.75 6.52
N THR A 38 4.44 -3.35 7.70
CA THR A 38 3.76 -4.61 7.99
C THR A 38 2.90 -4.53 9.25
N SER A 39 1.84 -5.33 9.31
CA SER A 39 1.07 -5.61 10.52
C SER A 39 1.44 -6.95 11.16
N GLU A 40 2.37 -7.67 10.55
CA GLU A 40 2.77 -9.00 11.00
C GLU A 40 3.79 -8.97 12.13
N LEU A 41 4.58 -7.89 12.25
CA LEU A 41 5.65 -7.77 13.24
C LEU A 41 5.42 -6.59 14.17
N GLU A 42 5.42 -6.85 15.48
CA GLU A 42 5.29 -5.85 16.53
C GLU A 42 6.44 -5.96 17.52
N LEU A 43 7.06 -4.82 17.86
CA LEU A 43 8.21 -4.77 18.74
C LEU A 43 7.78 -4.58 20.19
N LYS A 44 8.06 -5.57 21.05
CA LYS A 44 7.75 -5.49 22.48
C LYS A 44 8.83 -4.77 23.27
N LYS A 45 10.10 -5.01 22.91
CA LYS A 45 11.22 -4.56 23.72
C LYS A 45 12.50 -4.56 22.91
N LEU A 46 13.34 -3.56 23.15
CA LEU A 46 14.75 -3.57 22.72
C LEU A 46 15.67 -3.55 23.93
N ILE A 47 16.74 -4.32 23.86
CA ILE A 47 17.79 -4.38 24.86
C ILE A 47 19.12 -4.11 24.18
N LEU A 48 19.74 -2.97 24.51
CA LEU A 48 21.03 -2.58 23.98
C LEU A 48 22.11 -2.86 25.02
N THR A 49 23.12 -3.63 24.64
CA THR A 49 24.32 -3.92 25.41
C THR A 49 25.57 -3.58 24.60
N ASP A 50 26.75 -3.70 25.19
CA ASP A 50 27.99 -3.47 24.47
C ASP A 50 28.38 -4.64 23.54
N GLU A 51 27.72 -5.82 23.70
CA GLU A 51 27.97 -7.05 22.93
C GLU A 51 26.96 -7.28 21.81
N HIS A 52 25.70 -6.94 22.03
CA HIS A 52 24.61 -7.16 21.08
C HIS A 52 23.43 -6.21 21.34
N THR A 53 22.57 -6.10 20.33
CA THR A 53 21.23 -5.50 20.45
C THR A 53 20.19 -6.57 20.26
N GLN A 54 19.38 -6.81 21.30
CA GLN A 54 18.28 -7.78 21.25
C GLN A 54 16.96 -7.07 20.97
N VAL A 55 16.14 -7.66 20.10
CA VAL A 55 14.78 -7.22 19.78
C VAL A 55 13.82 -8.34 20.13
N ASP A 56 12.99 -8.12 21.16
CA ASP A 56 11.88 -8.99 21.50
C ASP A 56 10.65 -8.54 20.72
N ALA A 57 10.10 -9.43 19.91
CA ALA A 57 8.99 -9.12 19.03
C ALA A 57 7.90 -10.18 19.05
N VAL A 58 6.75 -9.84 18.47
CA VAL A 58 5.66 -10.77 18.18
C VAL A 58 5.41 -10.80 16.70
N LEU A 59 5.52 -11.98 16.12
CA LEU A 59 5.13 -12.24 14.75
C LEU A 59 3.69 -12.75 14.73
N TYR A 60 2.85 -12.14 13.91
CA TYR A 60 1.45 -12.50 13.71
C TYR A 60 1.28 -13.12 12.33
N GLY A 61 0.43 -14.12 12.20
CA GLY A 61 0.14 -14.76 10.93
C GLY A 61 -1.03 -15.72 11.02
N LYS A 62 -1.39 -16.30 9.88
CA LYS A 62 -2.43 -17.33 9.83
C LYS A 62 -1.92 -18.59 10.55
N PRO A 63 -2.71 -19.21 11.44
CA PRO A 63 -2.34 -20.48 12.05
C PRO A 63 -1.90 -21.53 11.02
N GLY A 64 -0.80 -22.22 11.31
CA GLY A 64 -0.21 -23.24 10.43
C GLY A 64 0.66 -22.70 9.29
N SER A 65 0.63 -21.38 8.99
CA SER A 65 1.53 -20.81 7.98
C SER A 65 2.99 -20.85 8.43
N VAL A 66 3.90 -20.96 7.46
CA VAL A 66 5.34 -20.97 7.70
C VAL A 66 5.81 -19.63 8.25
N ALA A 67 6.64 -19.67 9.28
CA ALA A 67 7.24 -18.51 9.93
C ALA A 67 8.77 -18.58 9.78
N VAL A 68 9.35 -17.62 9.07
CA VAL A 68 10.79 -17.48 8.87
C VAL A 68 11.21 -16.02 8.96
N ILE A 69 12.46 -15.79 9.33
CA ILE A 69 13.13 -14.49 9.23
C ILE A 69 14.19 -14.57 8.13
N SER A 70 14.26 -13.55 7.28
CA SER A 70 15.31 -13.44 6.26
C SER A 70 16.69 -13.35 6.92
N PRO A 71 17.73 -14.04 6.40
CA PRO A 71 19.11 -13.80 6.83
C PRO A 71 19.55 -12.36 6.56
N ASP A 72 18.95 -11.69 5.56
CA ASP A 72 19.19 -10.30 5.23
C ASP A 72 18.25 -9.36 6.04
N THR A 73 18.29 -9.54 7.37
CA THR A 73 17.57 -8.69 8.33
C THR A 73 18.56 -7.79 9.08
N TRP A 74 18.26 -6.49 9.12
CA TRP A 74 19.15 -5.46 9.61
C TRP A 74 18.45 -4.51 10.57
N LEU A 75 19.19 -4.03 11.60
CA LEU A 75 18.94 -2.73 12.19
C LEU A 75 19.78 -1.70 11.42
N VAL A 76 19.17 -0.59 11.02
CA VAL A 76 19.81 0.43 10.18
C VAL A 76 19.74 1.77 10.88
N ALA A 77 20.87 2.49 10.95
CA ALA A 77 20.96 3.86 11.47
C ALA A 77 21.74 4.71 10.47
N GLY A 78 21.05 5.52 9.67
CA GLY A 78 21.67 6.26 8.57
C GLY A 78 22.33 5.31 7.56
N GLN A 79 23.67 5.37 7.46
CA GLN A 79 24.45 4.47 6.59
C GLN A 79 24.96 3.21 7.30
N GLN A 80 24.80 3.12 8.61
CA GLN A 80 25.27 1.98 9.40
C GLN A 80 24.23 0.86 9.40
N ARG A 81 24.70 -0.38 9.17
CA ARG A 81 23.87 -1.58 9.21
C ARG A 81 24.39 -2.53 10.28
N PHE A 82 23.49 -3.05 11.09
CA PHE A 82 23.74 -4.02 12.15
C PHE A 82 23.04 -5.31 11.81
N LEU A 83 23.83 -6.32 11.40
CA LEU A 83 23.31 -7.59 10.89
C LEU A 83 22.66 -8.41 11.99
N LEU A 84 21.57 -9.10 11.65
CA LEU A 84 21.01 -10.21 12.44
C LEU A 84 22.05 -11.33 12.57
N ARG A 85 22.31 -11.76 13.82
CA ARG A 85 23.27 -12.82 14.15
C ARG A 85 22.56 -14.11 14.54
N GLU A 86 21.52 -13.98 15.35
CA GLU A 86 20.79 -15.11 15.92
C GLU A 86 19.30 -14.78 16.02
N ALA A 87 18.46 -15.79 15.94
CA ALA A 87 17.03 -15.70 16.19
C ALA A 87 16.58 -16.83 17.11
N GLY A 88 15.75 -16.50 18.09
CA GLY A 88 15.10 -17.44 19.00
C GLY A 88 13.61 -17.52 18.73
N GLY A 89 13.05 -18.72 18.72
CA GLY A 89 11.63 -18.96 18.44
C GLY A 89 11.22 -18.85 16.97
N ILE A 90 12.19 -18.74 16.05
CA ILE A 90 11.97 -18.69 14.61
C ILE A 90 13.27 -19.05 13.86
N SER A 91 13.18 -19.73 12.71
CA SER A 91 14.33 -20.07 11.87
C SER A 91 14.76 -18.91 10.99
N ILE A 92 16.08 -18.77 10.81
CA ILE A 92 16.67 -17.85 9.83
C ILE A 92 16.80 -18.60 8.49
N GLY A 93 16.18 -18.05 7.43
CA GLY A 93 16.28 -18.57 6.06
C GLY A 93 15.44 -19.82 5.76
N GLY A 94 14.86 -20.48 6.77
CA GLY A 94 13.85 -21.54 6.60
C GLY A 94 14.26 -22.80 5.82
N LEU A 95 15.56 -23.11 5.73
CA LEU A 95 16.07 -24.18 4.87
C LEU A 95 15.86 -25.61 5.44
N ILE A 96 15.59 -25.75 6.74
CA ILE A 96 15.39 -27.04 7.40
C ILE A 96 14.25 -26.85 8.42
N GLU A 97 13.12 -27.55 8.21
CA GLU A 97 11.94 -27.57 9.08
C GLU A 97 11.55 -26.20 9.67
N PRO A 98 10.99 -25.30 8.84
CA PRO A 98 10.61 -23.96 9.31
C PRO A 98 9.50 -24.07 10.35
N GLU A 99 9.56 -23.21 11.39
CA GLU A 99 8.50 -23.09 12.37
C GLU A 99 7.19 -22.63 11.71
N ARG A 100 6.09 -22.96 12.38
CA ARG A 100 4.75 -22.55 11.94
C ARG A 100 4.08 -21.68 12.98
N ILE A 101 3.29 -20.71 12.49
CA ILE A 101 2.47 -19.88 13.37
C ILE A 101 1.52 -20.79 14.17
N PRO A 102 1.55 -20.71 15.52
CA PRO A 102 0.66 -21.49 16.38
C PRO A 102 -0.83 -21.16 16.15
N GLU A 103 -1.73 -22.02 16.70
CA GLU A 103 -3.20 -21.81 16.68
C GLU A 103 -3.63 -20.45 17.25
N SER A 104 -2.81 -19.85 18.13
CA SER A 104 -3.06 -18.50 18.66
C SER A 104 -2.90 -17.38 17.62
N GLY A 105 -2.41 -17.69 16.42
CA GLY A 105 -2.11 -16.70 15.36
C GLY A 105 -0.94 -15.77 15.68
N ARG A 106 -0.15 -16.07 16.73
CA ARG A 106 0.99 -15.24 17.16
C ARG A 106 2.14 -16.08 17.68
N MET A 107 3.35 -15.64 17.42
CA MET A 107 4.59 -16.27 17.83
C MET A 107 5.51 -15.22 18.48
N HIS A 108 6.08 -15.52 19.64
CA HIS A 108 7.11 -14.71 20.27
C HIS A 108 8.47 -15.05 19.68
N ILE A 109 9.19 -14.04 19.21
CA ILE A 109 10.51 -14.19 18.63
C ILE A 109 11.50 -13.23 19.29
N VAL A 110 12.76 -13.64 19.31
CA VAL A 110 13.88 -12.85 19.82
C VAL A 110 14.93 -12.77 18.72
N LEU A 111 15.26 -11.55 18.30
CA LEU A 111 16.26 -11.30 17.27
C LEU A 111 17.48 -10.65 17.91
N SER A 112 18.68 -11.20 17.68
CA SER A 112 19.95 -10.69 18.20
C SER A 112 20.79 -10.12 17.06
N PHE A 113 21.09 -8.82 17.17
CA PHE A 113 21.87 -8.07 16.18
C PHE A 113 23.25 -7.71 16.73
N ALA A 114 24.15 -7.28 15.84
CA ALA A 114 25.37 -6.59 16.24
C ALA A 114 25.05 -5.40 17.15
N PRO A 115 25.96 -5.01 18.09
CA PRO A 115 25.68 -3.96 19.05
C PRO A 115 25.48 -2.60 18.38
N VAL A 116 24.34 -1.96 18.67
CA VAL A 116 24.05 -0.59 18.23
C VAL A 116 24.68 0.39 19.21
N PRO A 117 25.54 1.33 18.75
CA PRO A 117 26.16 2.33 19.60
C PRO A 117 25.14 3.17 20.36
N ARG A 118 25.44 3.52 21.62
CA ARG A 118 24.55 4.30 22.49
C ARG A 118 24.27 5.72 22.02
N SER A 119 25.13 6.27 21.18
CA SER A 119 24.93 7.56 20.53
C SER A 119 23.83 7.55 19.49
N ILE A 120 23.39 6.36 19.07
CA ILE A 120 22.26 6.19 18.15
C ILE A 120 20.97 6.26 18.96
N HIS A 121 20.04 7.10 18.50
CA HIS A 121 18.77 7.36 19.15
C HIS A 121 17.57 6.79 18.39
N GLU A 122 17.78 6.41 17.13
CA GLU A 122 16.75 5.91 16.22
C GLU A 122 17.35 4.87 15.27
N VAL A 123 16.60 3.80 15.01
CA VAL A 123 16.97 2.77 14.02
C VAL A 123 15.76 2.35 13.22
N ASP A 124 16.00 1.82 12.03
CA ASP A 124 15.02 1.10 11.24
C ASP A 124 15.27 -0.41 11.39
N LEU A 125 14.21 -1.23 11.46
CA LEU A 125 14.29 -2.67 11.29
C LEU A 125 13.83 -3.00 9.87
N ILE A 126 14.71 -3.60 9.07
CA ILE A 126 14.45 -3.91 7.66
C ILE A 126 14.75 -5.38 7.42
N GLU A 127 13.78 -6.10 6.91
CA GLU A 127 13.91 -7.48 6.46
C GLU A 127 13.82 -7.52 4.93
N GLU A 128 14.97 -7.68 4.27
CA GLU A 128 15.03 -7.68 2.81
C GLU A 128 14.32 -8.92 2.24
N GLY A 129 13.63 -8.73 1.12
CA GLY A 129 12.90 -9.79 0.41
C GLY A 129 11.48 -10.07 0.90
N THR A 130 11.14 -9.76 2.14
CA THR A 130 9.80 -10.02 2.69
C THR A 130 8.90 -8.79 2.71
N GLY A 131 9.48 -7.59 2.62
CA GLY A 131 8.78 -6.32 2.76
C GLY A 131 8.42 -5.98 4.21
N ARG A 132 8.82 -6.78 5.20
CA ARG A 132 8.64 -6.45 6.61
C ARG A 132 9.67 -5.39 7.02
N ALA A 133 9.17 -4.22 7.41
CA ALA A 133 10.03 -3.13 7.90
C ALA A 133 9.28 -2.26 8.91
N ILE A 134 10.04 -1.70 9.86
CA ILE A 134 9.57 -0.71 10.84
C ILE A 134 10.60 0.41 10.87
N TYR A 135 10.16 1.63 10.61
CA TYR A 135 11.01 2.80 10.43
C TYR A 135 10.92 3.77 11.60
N GLY A 136 12.05 4.39 11.93
CA GLY A 136 12.12 5.41 12.96
C GLY A 136 11.84 4.88 14.36
N ILE A 137 12.31 3.67 14.69
CA ILE A 137 12.20 3.04 16.00
C ILE A 137 13.00 3.84 17.01
N GLN A 138 12.35 4.35 18.04
CA GLN A 138 12.97 5.21 19.05
C GLN A 138 13.71 4.40 20.11
N LEU A 139 14.98 4.69 20.30
CA LEU A 139 15.84 4.06 21.30
C LEU A 139 15.98 4.89 22.58
N SER A 140 15.68 6.18 22.55
CA SER A 140 15.90 7.09 23.67
C SER A 140 14.74 8.02 23.99
N ARG A 141 13.82 8.21 23.05
CA ARG A 141 12.66 9.09 23.21
C ARG A 141 11.39 8.24 23.39
N LYS A 142 10.38 8.82 24.04
CA LYS A 142 9.06 8.18 24.14
C LYS A 142 8.25 8.27 22.85
N GLU A 143 8.45 9.34 22.07
CA GLU A 143 7.76 9.56 20.79
C GLU A 143 8.77 9.97 19.71
N PRO A 144 8.57 9.59 18.45
CA PRO A 144 9.36 10.04 17.33
C PRO A 144 9.25 11.56 17.17
N TYR A 145 10.30 12.16 16.64
CA TYR A 145 10.25 13.54 16.25
C TYR A 145 9.66 13.65 14.85
N VAL A 146 8.44 14.17 14.76
CA VAL A 146 7.81 14.56 13.50
C VAL A 146 7.72 16.09 13.47
N TYR A 147 8.32 16.70 12.46
CA TYR A 147 8.21 18.15 12.29
C TYR A 147 6.77 18.52 11.95
N ILE A 148 6.14 19.30 12.81
CA ILE A 148 4.81 19.88 12.58
C ILE A 148 5.02 21.36 12.26
N PRO A 149 4.65 21.83 11.06
CA PRO A 149 4.70 23.25 10.70
C PRO A 149 3.99 24.15 11.71
N GLU A 150 4.50 25.36 11.94
CA GLU A 150 3.98 26.25 12.99
C GLU A 150 2.51 26.61 12.76
N PHE A 151 2.13 26.89 11.51
CA PHE A 151 0.74 27.20 11.16
C PHE A 151 -0.25 26.09 11.52
N LEU A 152 0.20 24.80 11.56
CA LEU A 152 -0.65 23.70 12.01
C LEU A 152 -0.78 23.63 13.53
N LYS A 153 0.23 24.10 14.27
CA LYS A 153 0.19 24.14 15.74
C LYS A 153 -0.73 25.25 16.24
N GLU A 154 -0.73 26.38 15.53
CA GLU A 154 -1.55 27.55 15.84
C GLU A 154 -2.99 27.38 15.34
N LYS A 155 -3.22 26.48 14.40
CA LYS A 155 -4.54 26.24 13.82
C LYS A 155 -5.52 25.77 14.90
N GLN A 156 -6.50 26.60 15.22
CA GLN A 156 -7.64 26.17 16.02
C GLN A 156 -8.51 25.26 15.16
N GLN A 157 -8.55 23.98 15.54
CA GLN A 157 -9.28 22.98 14.77
C GLN A 157 -10.79 23.19 14.91
N GLY A 158 -11.49 23.17 13.77
CA GLY A 158 -12.94 23.27 13.72
C GLY A 158 -13.47 24.70 13.80
N GLU A 159 -12.71 25.70 13.32
CA GLU A 159 -13.19 27.09 13.21
C GLU A 159 -14.31 27.23 12.19
N THR A 160 -14.28 26.49 11.10
CA THR A 160 -15.36 26.43 10.12
C THR A 160 -16.49 25.54 10.65
N ARG A 161 -17.56 26.16 11.11
CA ARG A 161 -18.74 25.47 11.68
C ARG A 161 -19.81 25.13 10.65
N GLU A 162 -19.63 25.58 9.41
CA GLU A 162 -20.55 25.26 8.33
C GLU A 162 -20.36 23.81 7.92
N LEU A 163 -21.44 23.05 7.97
CA LEU A 163 -21.45 21.68 7.45
C LEU A 163 -21.80 21.72 5.97
N PRO A 164 -21.23 20.79 5.16
CA PRO A 164 -21.64 20.68 3.77
C PRO A 164 -23.12 20.32 3.68
N GLU A 165 -23.77 20.78 2.61
CA GLU A 165 -25.16 20.44 2.35
C GLU A 165 -25.31 18.99 1.94
N PRO A 166 -26.23 18.22 2.56
CA PRO A 166 -26.52 16.86 2.13
C PRO A 166 -27.35 16.86 0.85
N GLY A 167 -27.19 15.82 0.05
CA GLY A 167 -27.96 15.62 -1.18
C GLY A 167 -27.10 15.13 -2.34
N LEU A 168 -27.76 14.81 -3.44
CA LEU A 168 -27.08 14.36 -4.65
C LEU A 168 -26.38 15.56 -5.32
N SER A 169 -25.07 15.50 -5.41
CA SER A 169 -24.21 16.55 -5.98
C SER A 169 -23.04 15.89 -6.70
N PRO A 170 -23.29 15.20 -7.84
CA PRO A 170 -22.26 14.43 -8.51
C PRO A 170 -21.08 15.30 -8.94
N GLY A 171 -19.87 14.86 -8.61
CA GLY A 171 -18.67 15.61 -8.92
C GLY A 171 -17.40 14.86 -8.53
N LYS A 172 -16.26 15.47 -8.83
CA LYS A 172 -14.96 15.03 -8.34
C LYS A 172 -14.66 15.67 -7.00
N ALA A 173 -14.40 14.88 -5.97
CA ALA A 173 -13.77 15.35 -4.76
C ALA A 173 -12.26 15.30 -4.91
N VAL A 174 -11.57 16.35 -4.49
CA VAL A 174 -10.12 16.50 -4.61
C VAL A 174 -9.48 16.46 -3.23
N VAL A 175 -8.41 15.69 -3.06
CA VAL A 175 -7.62 15.68 -1.82
C VAL A 175 -6.17 16.00 -2.14
N ASN A 176 -5.66 17.09 -1.57
CA ASN A 176 -4.24 17.39 -1.49
C ASN A 176 -3.74 17.04 -0.09
N GLY A 177 -2.64 16.31 0.00
CA GLY A 177 -2.17 15.85 1.28
C GLY A 177 -0.68 15.86 1.45
N TYR A 178 -0.26 15.82 2.73
CA TYR A 178 1.14 15.80 3.15
C TYR A 178 1.32 14.77 4.27
N LEU A 179 2.28 13.86 4.10
CA LEU A 179 2.69 12.91 5.13
C LEU A 179 3.83 13.52 5.94
N LEU A 180 3.52 14.02 7.13
CA LEU A 180 4.52 14.55 8.07
C LEU A 180 5.31 13.40 8.69
N GLY A 181 6.63 13.45 8.60
CA GLY A 181 7.52 12.37 9.00
C GLY A 181 7.80 11.33 7.91
N TYR A 182 7.38 11.59 6.67
CA TYR A 182 7.71 10.75 5.52
C TYR A 182 9.21 10.82 5.19
N ASP A 183 9.77 9.65 4.85
CA ASP A 183 11.11 9.51 4.28
C ASP A 183 10.99 8.66 3.01
N VAL A 184 11.62 9.12 1.93
CA VAL A 184 11.59 8.46 0.61
C VAL A 184 12.11 7.00 0.63
N ARG A 185 12.91 6.65 1.64
CA ARG A 185 13.40 5.28 1.84
C ARG A 185 12.32 4.31 2.32
N MET A 186 11.22 4.83 2.86
CA MET A 186 10.11 4.02 3.36
C MET A 186 9.25 3.56 2.18
N PRO A 187 9.05 2.24 1.97
CA PRO A 187 8.09 1.75 1.01
C PRO A 187 6.67 2.02 1.52
N PHE A 188 5.90 2.82 0.80
CA PHE A 188 4.53 3.13 1.14
C PHE A 188 3.53 2.56 0.14
N SER A 189 2.47 1.96 0.69
CA SER A 189 1.24 1.69 -0.05
C SER A 189 0.16 2.63 0.49
N MET A 190 -0.38 3.47 -0.39
CA MET A 190 -1.48 4.36 -0.04
C MET A 190 -2.61 4.22 -1.06
N ASN A 191 -3.82 3.97 -0.56
CA ASN A 191 -5.00 3.80 -1.39
C ASN A 191 -6.18 4.55 -0.77
N LEU A 192 -6.96 5.20 -1.63
CA LEU A 192 -8.28 5.69 -1.26
C LEU A 192 -9.30 4.59 -1.55
N LEU A 193 -10.13 4.26 -0.57
CA LEU A 193 -11.23 3.31 -0.69
C LEU A 193 -12.56 4.04 -0.53
N TYR A 194 -13.44 3.93 -1.52
CA TYR A 194 -14.77 4.52 -1.52
C TYR A 194 -15.81 3.48 -1.91
N TYR A 195 -16.80 3.24 -1.04
CA TYR A 195 -17.91 2.36 -1.37
C TYR A 195 -19.02 3.15 -2.06
N ASP A 196 -19.25 2.83 -3.30
CA ASP A 196 -20.24 3.46 -4.18
C ASP A 196 -21.53 2.65 -4.17
N ARG A 197 -22.56 3.22 -3.57
CA ARG A 197 -23.88 2.54 -3.41
C ARG A 197 -24.62 2.37 -4.73
N LEU A 198 -24.43 3.25 -5.72
CA LEU A 198 -25.08 3.15 -7.02
C LEU A 198 -24.48 2.02 -7.86
N PHE A 199 -23.17 1.84 -7.77
CA PHE A 199 -22.44 0.79 -8.47
C PHE A 199 -22.33 -0.50 -7.64
N ASP A 200 -22.75 -0.50 -6.37
CA ASP A 200 -22.54 -1.58 -5.39
C ASP A 200 -21.09 -2.09 -5.39
N LYS A 201 -20.14 -1.16 -5.36
CA LYS A 201 -18.71 -1.43 -5.54
C LYS A 201 -17.85 -0.58 -4.62
N GLU A 202 -16.86 -1.21 -3.98
CA GLU A 202 -15.76 -0.47 -3.36
C GLU A 202 -14.71 -0.15 -4.45
N TRP A 203 -14.55 1.14 -4.73
CA TRP A 203 -13.48 1.66 -5.58
C TRP A 203 -12.20 1.77 -4.79
N SER A 204 -11.08 1.38 -5.40
CA SER A 204 -9.75 1.52 -4.84
C SER A 204 -8.87 2.33 -5.78
N SER A 205 -8.47 3.51 -5.37
CA SER A 205 -7.57 4.38 -6.14
C SER A 205 -6.21 4.44 -5.46
N ARG A 206 -5.16 4.03 -6.16
CA ARG A 206 -3.79 4.15 -5.66
C ARG A 206 -3.38 5.61 -5.60
N VAL A 207 -2.81 6.01 -4.47
CA VAL A 207 -2.29 7.37 -4.26
C VAL A 207 -0.77 7.36 -4.42
N ARG A 208 -0.26 8.20 -5.33
CA ARG A 208 1.18 8.39 -5.52
C ARG A 208 1.69 9.44 -4.54
N ILE A 209 2.71 9.09 -3.77
CA ILE A 209 3.40 10.00 -2.84
C ILE A 209 4.64 10.54 -3.55
N ARG A 210 4.83 11.86 -3.53
CA ARG A 210 6.03 12.53 -4.04
C ARG A 210 7.18 12.43 -3.04
N GLN A 211 8.39 12.77 -3.49
CA GLN A 211 9.59 12.70 -2.65
C GLN A 211 9.52 13.56 -1.38
N ASP A 212 8.75 14.64 -1.41
CA ASP A 212 8.53 15.55 -0.29
C ASP A 212 7.38 15.10 0.65
N GLY A 213 6.81 13.92 0.41
CA GLY A 213 5.68 13.38 1.17
C GLY A 213 4.32 13.94 0.76
N SER A 214 4.27 14.83 -0.24
CA SER A 214 3.01 15.34 -0.75
C SER A 214 2.31 14.33 -1.67
N PHE A 215 0.97 14.41 -1.73
CA PHE A 215 0.16 13.61 -2.64
C PHE A 215 -1.06 14.38 -3.12
N HIS A 216 -1.58 13.94 -4.25
CA HIS A 216 -2.81 14.45 -4.84
C HIS A 216 -3.64 13.28 -5.32
N LEU A 217 -4.95 13.34 -5.08
CA LEU A 217 -5.89 12.35 -5.57
C LEU A 217 -7.24 13.00 -5.92
N GLU A 218 -7.95 12.38 -6.84
CA GLU A 218 -9.32 12.71 -7.19
C GLU A 218 -10.18 11.44 -7.10
N THR A 219 -11.45 11.62 -6.75
CA THR A 219 -12.43 10.53 -6.79
C THR A 219 -13.79 11.06 -7.19
N GLU A 220 -14.47 10.35 -8.08
CA GLU A 220 -15.83 10.66 -8.48
C GLU A 220 -16.79 10.19 -7.40
N MET A 221 -17.71 11.08 -6.98
CA MET A 221 -18.70 10.82 -5.94
C MET A 221 -20.06 11.32 -6.38
N LEU A 222 -21.13 10.61 -5.98
CA LEU A 222 -22.52 11.01 -6.24
C LEU A 222 -23.00 12.07 -5.25
N GLN A 223 -22.52 11.99 -4.01
CA GLN A 223 -22.89 12.83 -2.88
C GLN A 223 -21.76 12.93 -1.87
N PRO A 224 -21.80 13.86 -0.91
CA PRO A 224 -20.86 13.88 0.21
C PRO A 224 -20.90 12.55 0.99
N ASP A 225 -19.75 11.96 1.25
CA ASP A 225 -19.68 10.68 1.96
C ASP A 225 -18.32 10.44 2.62
N THR A 226 -18.28 9.44 3.49
CA THR A 226 -17.07 9.00 4.17
C THR A 226 -16.29 8.02 3.30
N VAL A 227 -15.01 8.32 3.10
CA VAL A 227 -14.04 7.46 2.41
C VAL A 227 -12.95 7.00 3.39
N LYS A 228 -12.17 6.00 3.01
CA LYS A 228 -11.04 5.49 3.79
C LYS A 228 -9.75 5.74 3.04
N LEU A 229 -8.84 6.51 3.63
CA LEU A 229 -7.47 6.61 3.16
C LEU A 229 -6.63 5.58 3.91
N LYS A 230 -6.27 4.50 3.22
CA LYS A 230 -5.42 3.44 3.76
C LYS A 230 -3.96 3.80 3.51
N VAL A 231 -3.17 3.92 4.56
CA VAL A 231 -1.73 4.23 4.54
C VAL A 231 -1.00 3.03 5.17
N ASN A 232 -0.39 2.19 4.36
CA ASN A 232 0.07 0.86 4.75
C ASN A 232 -1.04 0.08 5.48
N GLN A 233 -0.88 -0.19 6.78
CA GLN A 233 -1.88 -0.90 7.61
C GLN A 233 -2.84 0.05 8.35
N ALA A 234 -2.53 1.34 8.38
CA ALA A 234 -3.35 2.34 9.06
C ALA A 234 -4.47 2.86 8.16
N VAL A 235 -5.58 3.25 8.77
CA VAL A 235 -6.74 3.81 8.06
C VAL A 235 -7.10 5.16 8.67
N LEU A 236 -7.13 6.19 7.82
CA LEU A 236 -7.70 7.48 8.14
C LEU A 236 -9.05 7.60 7.42
N ARG A 237 -10.12 7.87 8.18
CA ARG A 237 -11.43 8.19 7.57
C ARG A 237 -11.46 9.65 7.21
N LEU A 238 -11.95 9.95 6.01
CA LEU A 238 -12.14 11.29 5.49
C LEU A 238 -13.59 11.44 5.05
N PHE A 239 -14.19 12.59 5.31
CA PHE A 239 -15.46 12.98 4.72
C PHE A 239 -15.17 13.92 3.55
N LEU A 240 -15.60 13.54 2.36
CA LEU A 240 -15.34 14.30 1.14
C LEU A 240 -16.63 14.85 0.55
N VAL A 241 -16.51 16.00 -0.08
CA VAL A 241 -17.62 16.69 -0.73
C VAL A 241 -17.33 16.78 -2.23
N PRO A 242 -18.20 16.24 -3.10
CA PRO A 242 -18.04 16.36 -4.55
C PRO A 242 -17.95 17.82 -4.98
N GLY A 243 -17.02 18.11 -5.90
CA GLY A 243 -16.77 19.48 -6.39
C GLY A 243 -15.85 20.30 -5.50
N GLU A 244 -15.51 19.82 -4.29
CA GLU A 244 -14.70 20.54 -3.33
C GLU A 244 -13.30 19.95 -3.17
N GLU A 245 -12.39 20.79 -2.66
CA GLU A 245 -11.02 20.41 -2.34
C GLU A 245 -10.85 20.29 -0.82
N THR A 246 -10.19 19.22 -0.40
CA THR A 246 -9.78 18.98 0.98
C THR A 246 -8.26 18.92 1.04
N THR A 247 -7.62 19.74 1.88
CA THR A 247 -6.20 19.61 2.20
C THR A 247 -6.04 18.87 3.52
N VAL A 248 -5.12 17.88 3.56
CA VAL A 248 -4.87 17.08 4.75
C VAL A 248 -3.38 16.97 5.06
N TYR A 249 -3.00 17.22 6.32
CA TYR A 249 -1.66 17.03 6.86
C TYR A 249 -1.68 15.87 7.85
N ILE A 250 -1.00 14.78 7.56
CA ILE A 250 -1.08 13.52 8.32
C ILE A 250 0.20 13.32 9.13
N ASP A 251 0.08 13.26 10.46
CA ASP A 251 1.16 12.80 11.34
C ASP A 251 1.31 11.29 11.19
N LEU A 252 2.30 10.88 10.41
CA LEU A 252 2.52 9.48 10.04
C LEU A 252 2.80 8.59 11.25
N SER A 253 3.52 9.12 12.24
CA SER A 253 3.84 8.40 13.47
C SER A 253 2.58 8.08 14.28
N LYS A 254 1.74 9.09 14.54
CA LYS A 254 0.50 8.89 15.29
C LYS A 254 -0.48 7.99 14.54
N LEU A 255 -0.57 8.16 13.22
CA LEU A 255 -1.42 7.31 12.39
C LEU A 255 -0.94 5.85 12.44
N SER A 256 0.36 5.58 12.24
CA SER A 256 0.93 4.23 12.26
C SER A 256 0.80 3.57 13.64
N MET A 257 1.10 4.29 14.72
CA MET A 257 0.96 3.77 16.08
C MET A 257 -0.50 3.53 16.47
N SER A 258 -1.46 4.27 15.90
CA SER A 258 -2.88 4.00 16.14
C SER A 258 -3.36 2.68 15.52
N ALA A 259 -2.64 2.15 14.53
CA ALA A 259 -2.90 0.86 13.90
C ALA A 259 -2.12 -0.31 14.55
N SER A 260 -1.09 -0.03 15.34
CA SER A 260 -0.30 -1.03 16.06
C SER A 260 -1.08 -1.64 17.22
N ARG A 261 -1.07 -2.96 17.35
CA ARG A 261 -1.76 -3.68 18.45
C ARG A 261 -1.23 -3.30 19.82
N LEU A 262 0.07 -3.01 19.92
CA LEU A 262 0.72 -2.64 21.18
C LEU A 262 0.48 -1.17 21.56
N HIS A 263 0.37 -0.28 20.56
CA HIS A 263 0.26 1.15 20.79
C HIS A 263 -1.16 1.71 20.70
N HIS A 264 -2.09 0.96 20.08
CA HIS A 264 -3.45 1.41 19.76
C HIS A 264 -4.12 2.17 20.89
N LYS A 265 -4.19 1.60 22.11
CA LYS A 265 -4.86 2.21 23.27
C LYS A 265 -4.38 3.64 23.59
N ASN A 266 -3.11 3.91 23.32
CA ASN A 266 -2.48 5.22 23.61
C ASN A 266 -2.65 6.23 22.47
N TYR A 267 -2.94 5.74 21.24
CA TYR A 267 -2.95 6.57 20.04
C TYR A 267 -4.29 6.62 19.32
N GLU A 268 -5.24 5.74 19.61
CA GLU A 268 -6.55 5.70 18.94
C GLU A 268 -7.31 7.04 18.99
N LYS A 269 -7.21 7.76 20.13
CA LYS A 269 -7.89 9.03 20.39
C LYS A 269 -7.00 10.27 20.21
N LYS A 270 -5.73 10.10 19.78
CA LYS A 270 -4.85 11.23 19.46
C LYS A 270 -5.19 11.81 18.10
N GLN A 271 -5.04 13.12 17.97
CA GLN A 271 -5.14 13.80 16.68
C GLN A 271 -4.05 13.29 15.73
N LYS A 272 -4.45 12.78 14.57
CA LYS A 272 -3.56 12.16 13.58
C LYS A 272 -3.40 13.02 12.32
N ALA A 273 -4.28 13.98 12.11
CA ALA A 273 -4.27 14.83 10.93
C ALA A 273 -4.91 16.19 11.20
N TRP A 274 -4.58 17.16 10.36
CA TRP A 274 -5.18 18.51 10.30
C TRP A 274 -5.76 18.70 8.91
N PHE A 275 -6.82 19.50 8.81
CA PHE A 275 -7.59 19.65 7.59
C PHE A 275 -7.85 21.11 7.24
N ASP A 276 -8.04 21.37 5.95
CA ASP A 276 -8.65 22.57 5.38
C ASP A 276 -9.69 22.14 4.34
N GLY A 277 -10.75 22.93 4.17
CA GLY A 277 -11.80 22.70 3.18
C GLY A 277 -13.20 22.54 3.76
N ALA A 278 -14.19 22.26 2.91
CA ALA A 278 -15.61 22.32 3.21
C ALA A 278 -16.09 21.41 4.37
N ALA A 279 -15.39 20.31 4.62
CA ALA A 279 -15.73 19.35 5.68
C ALA A 279 -14.70 19.33 6.83
N GLU A 280 -14.00 20.45 7.09
CA GLU A 280 -12.93 20.51 8.08
C GLU A 280 -13.34 20.00 9.45
N LEU A 281 -14.51 20.43 9.97
CA LEU A 281 -15.01 20.03 11.29
C LEU A 281 -15.23 18.52 11.37
N ILE A 282 -15.95 17.94 10.40
CA ILE A 282 -16.22 16.49 10.35
C ILE A 282 -14.90 15.72 10.28
N ASN A 283 -13.99 16.13 9.40
CA ASN A 283 -12.70 15.46 9.21
C ASN A 283 -11.82 15.53 10.47
N THR A 284 -11.80 16.66 11.15
CA THR A 284 -11.07 16.84 12.42
C THR A 284 -11.59 15.90 13.50
N GLU A 285 -12.91 15.78 13.64
CA GLU A 285 -13.53 14.87 14.59
C GLU A 285 -13.25 13.40 14.24
N LEU A 286 -13.37 13.01 12.96
CA LEU A 286 -13.05 11.66 12.50
C LEU A 286 -11.58 11.27 12.76
N ALA A 287 -10.64 12.19 12.51
CA ALA A 287 -9.22 11.96 12.72
C ALA A 287 -8.83 11.83 14.20
N SER A 288 -9.62 12.35 15.11
CA SER A 288 -9.42 12.19 16.55
C SER A 288 -9.77 10.79 17.06
N GLY A 289 -10.33 9.91 16.21
CA GLY A 289 -10.79 8.57 16.59
C GLY A 289 -12.00 8.57 17.54
N LYS A 290 -12.66 9.71 17.72
CA LYS A 290 -13.89 9.86 18.51
C LYS A 290 -15.11 9.77 17.58
N ARG A 291 -16.30 9.70 18.19
CA ARG A 291 -17.55 9.94 17.47
C ARG A 291 -17.51 11.36 16.92
N SER A 292 -18.03 11.56 15.71
CA SER A 292 -18.14 12.87 15.10
C SER A 292 -19.57 13.40 15.26
N PRO A 293 -19.84 14.32 16.22
CA PRO A 293 -21.15 14.97 16.35
C PRO A 293 -21.55 15.72 15.07
N ALA A 294 -20.58 16.33 14.39
CA ALA A 294 -20.85 17.04 13.14
C ALA A 294 -21.36 16.09 12.04
N LEU A 295 -20.75 14.90 11.93
CA LEU A 295 -21.22 13.87 10.99
C LEU A 295 -22.61 13.33 11.39
N ASP A 296 -22.87 13.17 12.69
CA ASP A 296 -24.20 12.75 13.15
C ASP A 296 -25.28 13.79 12.78
N VAL A 297 -24.97 15.08 12.90
CA VAL A 297 -25.87 16.18 12.47
C VAL A 297 -26.08 16.14 10.97
N PHE A 298 -24.99 15.97 10.19
CA PHE A 298 -25.08 15.86 8.73
C PHE A 298 -26.03 14.72 8.33
N HIS A 299 -25.85 13.52 8.89
CA HIS A 299 -26.72 12.36 8.60
C HIS A 299 -28.17 12.56 9.07
N ALA A 300 -28.40 13.29 10.15
CA ALA A 300 -29.75 13.60 10.60
C ALA A 300 -30.48 14.52 9.60
N VAL A 301 -29.79 15.53 9.05
CA VAL A 301 -30.33 16.40 8.00
C VAL A 301 -30.55 15.61 6.71
N GLU A 302 -29.59 14.82 6.28
CA GLU A 302 -29.69 13.93 5.12
C GLU A 302 -30.90 13.01 5.23
N SER A 303 -31.08 12.35 6.39
CA SER A 303 -32.21 11.45 6.64
C SER A 303 -33.56 12.18 6.54
N ASN A 304 -33.65 13.39 7.08
CA ASN A 304 -34.88 14.20 7.01
C ASN A 304 -35.23 14.60 5.56
N LEU A 305 -34.20 14.95 4.75
CA LEU A 305 -34.41 15.26 3.33
C LEU A 305 -34.88 14.03 2.54
N MET A 306 -34.39 12.84 2.92
CA MET A 306 -34.73 11.58 2.30
C MET A 306 -35.93 10.86 2.94
N ASP A 307 -36.63 11.46 3.93
CA ASP A 307 -37.76 10.82 4.64
C ASP A 307 -39.07 10.83 3.85
N ASN A 308 -38.98 10.98 2.53
CA ASN A 308 -40.08 10.87 1.60
C ASN A 308 -40.03 9.52 0.88
N GLU A 309 -40.96 8.63 1.21
CA GLU A 309 -41.02 7.28 0.60
C GLU A 309 -41.21 7.32 -0.92
N SER A 310 -41.85 8.34 -1.46
CA SER A 310 -41.97 8.54 -2.91
C SER A 310 -40.61 8.84 -3.54
N LEU A 311 -39.81 9.73 -2.93
CA LEU A 311 -38.46 10.02 -3.42
C LEU A 311 -37.52 8.80 -3.31
N LYS A 312 -37.62 8.06 -2.21
CA LYS A 312 -36.87 6.80 -2.06
C LYS A 312 -37.22 5.77 -3.12
N ALA A 313 -38.52 5.62 -3.40
CA ALA A 313 -39.01 4.71 -4.44
C ALA A 313 -38.50 5.12 -5.83
N GLN A 314 -38.58 6.42 -6.13
CA GLN A 314 -38.10 6.98 -7.39
C GLN A 314 -36.57 6.81 -7.55
N PHE A 315 -35.79 7.05 -6.50
CA PHE A 315 -34.35 6.82 -6.53
C PHE A 315 -34.01 5.35 -6.79
N ARG A 316 -34.73 4.41 -6.16
CA ARG A 316 -34.55 2.97 -6.41
C ARG A 316 -34.88 2.61 -7.86
N GLU A 317 -35.96 3.17 -8.41
CA GLU A 317 -36.35 2.93 -9.81
C GLU A 317 -35.27 3.43 -10.77
N ASP A 318 -34.74 4.64 -10.55
CA ASP A 318 -33.67 5.21 -11.37
C ASP A 318 -32.37 4.39 -11.23
N ALA A 319 -32.02 3.95 -10.02
CA ALA A 319 -30.86 3.10 -9.78
C ALA A 319 -30.95 1.76 -10.54
N GLU A 320 -32.10 1.09 -10.49
CA GLU A 320 -32.33 -0.13 -11.27
C GLU A 320 -32.30 0.11 -12.78
N ARG A 321 -32.78 1.27 -13.24
CA ARG A 321 -32.77 1.67 -14.66
C ARG A 321 -31.34 1.84 -15.20
N VAL A 322 -30.42 2.44 -14.41
CA VAL A 322 -29.04 2.65 -14.84
C VAL A 322 -28.11 1.47 -14.53
N LYS A 323 -28.57 0.48 -13.77
CA LYS A 323 -27.77 -0.68 -13.37
C LYS A 323 -27.04 -1.38 -14.53
N PRO A 324 -27.67 -1.62 -15.72
CA PRO A 324 -26.95 -2.21 -16.86
C PRO A 324 -25.79 -1.34 -17.36
N LEU A 325 -25.89 0.00 -17.18
CA LEU A 325 -24.82 0.92 -17.56
C LEU A 325 -23.68 0.90 -16.53
N CYS A 326 -24.02 0.80 -15.25
CA CYS A 326 -23.03 0.59 -14.18
C CYS A 326 -22.25 -0.71 -14.40
N GLU A 327 -22.93 -1.81 -14.73
CA GLU A 327 -22.32 -3.10 -15.05
C GLU A 327 -21.39 -3.03 -16.27
N LYS A 328 -21.75 -2.25 -17.32
CA LYS A 328 -20.85 -2.00 -18.46
C LYS A 328 -19.58 -1.31 -18.02
N ILE A 329 -19.69 -0.23 -17.22
CA ILE A 329 -18.53 0.53 -16.72
C ILE A 329 -17.65 -0.36 -15.83
N LEU A 330 -18.24 -1.17 -14.95
CA LEU A 330 -17.52 -2.14 -14.12
C LEU A 330 -16.77 -3.19 -14.96
N ALA A 331 -17.36 -3.60 -16.09
CA ALA A 331 -16.73 -4.50 -17.07
C ALA A 331 -15.72 -3.78 -17.99
N LYS A 332 -15.31 -2.56 -17.65
CA LYS A 332 -14.39 -1.72 -18.45
C LYS A 332 -14.87 -1.46 -19.88
N LYS A 333 -16.17 -1.39 -20.08
CA LYS A 333 -16.81 -1.09 -21.38
C LYS A 333 -17.36 0.34 -21.35
N GLU A 334 -16.91 1.17 -22.28
CA GLU A 334 -17.42 2.53 -22.46
C GLU A 334 -18.90 2.54 -22.87
N LEU A 335 -19.62 3.54 -22.38
CA LEU A 335 -21.00 3.77 -22.82
C LEU A 335 -21.04 4.28 -24.25
N GLN A 336 -22.02 3.80 -25.01
CA GLN A 336 -22.26 4.18 -26.39
C GLN A 336 -23.42 5.19 -26.49
N SER A 337 -23.59 5.81 -27.65
CA SER A 337 -24.70 6.76 -27.89
C SER A 337 -26.08 6.13 -27.65
N SER A 338 -26.25 4.82 -27.89
CA SER A 338 -27.49 4.10 -27.61
C SER A 338 -27.84 4.05 -26.11
N ASP A 339 -26.85 4.13 -25.24
CA ASP A 339 -27.03 4.07 -23.77
C ASP A 339 -27.65 5.37 -23.22
N ASN A 340 -27.56 6.48 -23.95
CA ASN A 340 -28.14 7.75 -23.57
C ASN A 340 -29.64 7.69 -23.30
N LYS A 341 -30.38 6.84 -23.99
CA LYS A 341 -31.84 6.67 -23.76
C LYS A 341 -32.18 6.26 -22.34
N LEU A 342 -31.36 5.42 -21.71
CA LEU A 342 -31.53 5.03 -20.32
C LEU A 342 -31.18 6.18 -19.38
N LEU A 343 -30.09 6.92 -19.67
CA LEU A 343 -29.65 8.06 -18.87
C LEU A 343 -30.63 9.23 -18.94
N ASP A 344 -31.26 9.46 -20.09
CA ASP A 344 -32.21 10.55 -20.29
C ASP A 344 -33.60 10.22 -19.71
N ALA A 345 -33.85 8.94 -19.35
CA ALA A 345 -35.11 8.47 -18.79
C ALA A 345 -35.16 8.45 -17.26
N VAL A 346 -34.04 8.82 -16.56
CA VAL A 346 -34.03 8.89 -15.10
C VAL A 346 -34.71 10.19 -14.61
N THR A 347 -35.32 10.11 -13.45
CA THR A 347 -35.98 11.26 -12.83
C THR A 347 -34.99 12.17 -12.13
N PHE A 348 -33.94 11.59 -11.48
CA PHE A 348 -32.87 12.34 -10.86
C PHE A 348 -31.75 12.58 -11.86
N PRO A 349 -31.61 13.82 -12.40
CA PRO A 349 -30.54 14.12 -13.38
C PRO A 349 -29.14 13.93 -12.80
N GLU A 350 -28.98 13.97 -11.47
CA GLU A 350 -27.73 13.74 -10.75
C GLU A 350 -27.23 12.30 -10.95
N ILE A 351 -28.12 11.31 -11.00
CA ILE A 351 -27.77 9.91 -11.28
C ILE A 351 -27.18 9.81 -12.69
N SER A 352 -27.85 10.42 -13.68
CA SER A 352 -27.36 10.45 -15.06
C SER A 352 -25.99 11.15 -15.17
N ALA A 353 -25.85 12.32 -14.53
CA ALA A 353 -24.59 13.07 -14.49
C ALA A 353 -23.48 12.23 -13.87
N TYR A 354 -23.75 11.52 -12.78
CA TYR A 354 -22.76 10.67 -12.11
C TYR A 354 -22.32 9.47 -12.97
N VAL A 355 -23.25 8.77 -13.59
CA VAL A 355 -22.91 7.64 -14.48
C VAL A 355 -22.06 8.12 -15.67
N ARG A 356 -22.37 9.31 -16.23
CA ARG A 356 -21.54 9.95 -17.27
C ARG A 356 -20.15 10.30 -16.75
N LEU A 357 -20.03 10.83 -15.52
CA LEU A 357 -18.77 11.17 -14.87
C LEU A 357 -17.90 9.90 -14.69
N ARG A 358 -18.48 8.80 -14.21
CA ARG A 358 -17.79 7.50 -14.08
C ARG A 358 -17.34 6.95 -15.43
N ASN A 359 -18.17 7.09 -16.46
CA ASN A 359 -17.80 6.69 -17.81
C ASN A 359 -16.64 7.53 -18.37
N GLN A 360 -16.59 8.83 -18.06
CA GLN A 360 -15.47 9.68 -18.44
C GLN A 360 -14.18 9.27 -17.71
N ALA A 361 -14.27 8.99 -16.41
CA ALA A 361 -13.14 8.48 -15.63
C ALA A 361 -12.60 7.15 -16.21
N LEU A 362 -13.49 6.25 -16.65
CA LEU A 362 -13.11 5.03 -17.35
C LEU A 362 -12.38 5.32 -18.68
N LYS A 363 -12.87 6.27 -19.48
CA LYS A 363 -12.20 6.67 -20.73
C LYS A 363 -10.80 7.22 -20.46
N ASP A 364 -10.66 8.08 -19.45
CA ASP A 364 -9.40 8.64 -19.03
C ASP A 364 -8.43 7.56 -18.53
N GLU A 365 -8.94 6.55 -17.81
CA GLU A 365 -8.18 5.38 -17.39
C GLU A 365 -7.69 4.57 -18.60
N ILE A 366 -8.57 4.25 -19.56
CA ILE A 366 -8.22 3.49 -20.76
C ILE A 366 -7.18 4.24 -21.60
N MET A 367 -7.32 5.55 -21.77
CA MET A 367 -6.34 6.37 -22.49
C MET A 367 -4.97 6.37 -21.81
N ARG A 368 -4.95 6.45 -20.47
CA ARG A 368 -3.70 6.41 -19.69
C ARG A 368 -3.04 5.04 -19.71
N MET A 369 -3.83 3.95 -19.70
CA MET A 369 -3.30 2.57 -19.84
C MET A 369 -2.48 2.36 -21.12
N GLY A 370 -2.77 3.11 -22.18
CA GLY A 370 -1.99 3.10 -23.43
C GLY A 370 -0.73 3.96 -23.38
N SER A 371 -0.48 4.74 -22.32
CA SER A 371 0.69 5.59 -22.24
C SER A 371 1.89 4.83 -21.67
N GLU A 372 3.04 4.89 -22.35
CA GLU A 372 4.29 4.19 -21.98
C GLU A 372 4.94 4.66 -20.67
N LYS A 373 4.36 5.63 -19.98
CA LYS A 373 5.05 6.34 -18.88
C LYS A 373 4.68 5.85 -17.50
N GLU A 374 3.61 5.06 -17.34
CA GLU A 374 3.07 4.71 -16.02
C GLU A 374 2.82 3.22 -15.83
N ALA A 375 3.00 2.75 -14.60
CA ALA A 375 2.60 1.42 -14.16
C ALA A 375 1.15 1.44 -13.66
N TRP A 376 0.34 0.49 -14.12
CA TRP A 376 -1.07 0.32 -13.76
C TRP A 376 -1.27 -0.98 -13.03
N VAL A 377 -2.00 -0.94 -11.93
CA VAL A 377 -2.42 -2.15 -11.20
C VAL A 377 -3.86 -2.43 -11.59
N GLY A 378 -4.06 -3.53 -12.31
CA GLY A 378 -5.39 -4.05 -12.60
C GLY A 378 -5.95 -4.85 -11.43
N GLU A 379 -7.26 -4.86 -11.30
CA GLU A 379 -7.99 -5.74 -10.38
C GLU A 379 -8.57 -6.91 -11.16
N LEU A 380 -8.36 -8.12 -10.64
CA LEU A 380 -8.96 -9.35 -11.16
C LEU A 380 -9.79 -9.98 -10.04
N ASP A 381 -10.94 -10.54 -10.39
CA ASP A 381 -11.75 -11.28 -9.42
C ASP A 381 -10.95 -12.50 -8.91
N LYS A 382 -10.77 -12.56 -7.60
CA LYS A 382 -10.02 -13.64 -6.95
C LYS A 382 -10.70 -15.00 -7.04
N ASN A 383 -12.02 -15.01 -7.28
CA ASN A 383 -12.81 -16.22 -7.42
C ASN A 383 -12.96 -16.69 -8.88
N LEU A 384 -12.34 -15.97 -9.82
CA LEU A 384 -12.38 -16.33 -11.23
C LEU A 384 -11.69 -17.67 -11.44
N SER A 385 -12.32 -18.57 -12.19
CA SER A 385 -11.74 -19.88 -12.51
C SER A 385 -10.46 -19.72 -13.33
N GLY A 386 -9.51 -20.66 -13.19
CA GLY A 386 -8.21 -20.57 -13.86
C GLY A 386 -8.33 -20.39 -15.37
N GLU A 387 -9.30 -21.09 -16.02
CA GLU A 387 -9.54 -21.03 -17.48
C GLU A 387 -10.02 -19.65 -17.95
N ASP A 388 -10.69 -18.88 -17.09
CA ASP A 388 -11.21 -17.56 -17.42
C ASP A 388 -10.21 -16.43 -17.13
N VAL A 389 -9.10 -16.72 -16.43
CA VAL A 389 -8.11 -15.70 -16.00
C VAL A 389 -7.50 -14.99 -17.19
N LEU A 390 -6.85 -15.72 -18.12
CA LEU A 390 -6.22 -15.07 -19.26
C LEU A 390 -7.22 -14.37 -20.18
N PRO A 391 -8.37 -14.97 -20.53
CA PRO A 391 -9.43 -14.27 -21.27
C PRO A 391 -9.89 -12.96 -20.61
N ALA A 392 -10.08 -12.95 -19.29
CA ALA A 392 -10.47 -11.74 -18.55
C ALA A 392 -9.37 -10.67 -18.56
N LEU A 393 -8.10 -11.06 -18.39
CA LEU A 393 -6.95 -10.18 -18.46
C LEU A 393 -6.79 -9.52 -19.84
N LEU A 394 -7.12 -10.25 -20.92
CA LEU A 394 -6.96 -9.80 -22.29
C LEU A 394 -8.19 -9.04 -22.83
N ALA A 395 -9.34 -9.21 -22.22
CA ALA A 395 -10.62 -8.63 -22.70
C ALA A 395 -10.54 -7.10 -22.96
N PRO A 396 -9.88 -6.29 -22.12
CA PRO A 396 -9.73 -4.85 -22.36
C PRO A 396 -8.82 -4.48 -23.54
N TYR A 397 -8.01 -5.42 -24.02
CA TYR A 397 -6.94 -5.17 -25.01
C TYR A 397 -7.19 -5.84 -26.35
N ARG A 398 -8.41 -6.30 -26.62
CA ARG A 398 -8.81 -6.84 -27.92
C ARG A 398 -8.48 -5.86 -29.05
N GLY A 399 -7.96 -6.39 -30.16
CA GLY A 399 -7.47 -5.57 -31.28
C GLY A 399 -6.04 -5.06 -31.12
N LYS A 400 -5.34 -5.45 -30.05
CA LYS A 400 -3.92 -5.12 -29.82
C LYS A 400 -3.12 -6.39 -29.58
N ALA A 401 -1.84 -6.37 -29.98
CA ALA A 401 -0.90 -7.41 -29.56
C ALA A 401 -0.54 -7.21 -28.07
N VAL A 402 -0.45 -8.31 -27.30
CA VAL A 402 -0.14 -8.23 -25.86
C VAL A 402 1.12 -9.05 -25.54
N LEU A 403 2.11 -8.42 -24.91
CA LEU A 403 3.20 -9.12 -24.28
C LEU A 403 2.83 -9.40 -22.83
N VAL A 404 2.67 -10.67 -22.47
CA VAL A 404 2.46 -11.10 -21.08
C VAL A 404 3.79 -11.56 -20.51
N ASP A 405 4.26 -10.92 -19.43
CA ASP A 405 5.52 -11.20 -18.73
C ASP A 405 5.23 -11.76 -17.33
N PHE A 406 5.61 -13.00 -17.09
CA PHE A 406 5.51 -13.68 -15.81
C PHE A 406 6.76 -13.40 -14.99
N TRP A 407 6.61 -12.79 -13.83
CA TRP A 407 7.74 -12.35 -13.02
C TRP A 407 7.47 -12.43 -11.52
N ALA A 408 8.51 -12.20 -10.71
CA ALA A 408 8.38 -12.03 -9.27
C ALA A 408 9.40 -11.01 -8.74
N THR A 409 9.11 -10.43 -7.58
CA THR A 409 9.96 -9.40 -6.95
C THR A 409 11.37 -9.90 -6.61
N TRP A 410 11.51 -11.17 -6.26
CA TRP A 410 12.76 -11.84 -5.97
C TRP A 410 13.51 -12.32 -7.22
N CYS A 411 12.87 -12.32 -8.40
CA CYS A 411 13.44 -12.81 -9.64
C CYS A 411 14.46 -11.82 -10.23
N ALA A 412 15.75 -12.03 -9.95
CA ALA A 412 16.82 -11.17 -10.44
C ALA A 412 16.92 -11.13 -11.99
N PRO A 413 16.78 -12.27 -12.74
CA PRO A 413 16.73 -12.24 -14.20
C PRO A 413 15.58 -11.41 -14.75
N CYS A 414 14.38 -11.48 -14.13
CA CYS A 414 13.21 -10.68 -14.53
C CYS A 414 13.49 -9.18 -14.40
N ARG A 415 14.09 -8.76 -13.29
CA ARG A 415 14.45 -7.35 -13.06
C ARG A 415 15.49 -6.84 -14.07
N LYS A 416 16.39 -7.74 -14.52
CA LYS A 416 17.37 -7.41 -15.55
C LYS A 416 16.70 -7.22 -16.92
N SER A 417 15.75 -8.10 -17.28
CA SER A 417 15.03 -8.01 -18.56
C SER A 417 14.24 -6.72 -18.69
N PHE A 418 13.61 -6.20 -17.63
CA PHE A 418 12.89 -4.92 -17.67
C PHE A 418 13.77 -3.76 -18.15
N LYS A 419 15.03 -3.69 -17.68
CA LYS A 419 15.97 -2.65 -18.09
C LYS A 419 16.36 -2.80 -19.57
N VAL A 420 16.59 -4.03 -20.01
CA VAL A 420 16.97 -4.35 -21.39
C VAL A 420 15.81 -4.12 -22.36
N MET A 421 14.56 -4.28 -21.92
CA MET A 421 13.36 -4.07 -22.73
C MET A 421 12.98 -2.59 -22.93
N ARG A 422 13.53 -1.64 -22.15
CA ARG A 422 13.19 -0.20 -22.26
C ARG A 422 13.37 0.38 -23.67
N PRO A 423 14.45 0.10 -24.45
CA PRO A 423 14.59 0.58 -25.82
C PRO A 423 13.52 0.02 -26.77
N LEU A 424 13.19 -1.28 -26.64
CA LEU A 424 12.16 -1.91 -27.46
C LEU A 424 10.79 -1.26 -27.24
N ARG A 425 10.42 -1.00 -26.00
CA ARG A 425 9.16 -0.34 -25.68
C ARG A 425 9.07 1.04 -26.32
N LYS A 426 10.15 1.83 -26.29
CA LYS A 426 10.20 3.12 -26.99
C LYS A 426 10.07 2.96 -28.50
N LYS A 427 10.68 1.93 -29.07
CA LYS A 427 10.62 1.66 -30.50
C LYS A 427 9.22 1.27 -30.97
N LEU A 428 8.48 0.52 -30.15
CA LEU A 428 7.13 0.05 -30.45
C LEU A 428 6.03 0.97 -29.90
N ALA A 429 6.37 2.18 -29.45
CA ALA A 429 5.42 3.11 -28.83
C ALA A 429 4.25 3.52 -29.73
N SER A 430 4.45 3.54 -31.06
CA SER A 430 3.43 3.84 -32.06
C SER A 430 2.62 2.62 -32.50
N GLU A 431 3.04 1.42 -32.10
CA GLU A 431 2.38 0.18 -32.47
C GLU A 431 1.28 -0.17 -31.46
N PRO A 432 0.22 -0.88 -31.86
CA PRO A 432 -0.85 -1.30 -30.95
C PRO A 432 -0.39 -2.49 -30.07
N VAL A 433 0.61 -2.26 -29.22
CA VAL A 433 1.20 -3.24 -28.32
C VAL A 433 0.92 -2.88 -26.87
N VAL A 434 0.51 -3.87 -26.07
CA VAL A 434 0.27 -3.75 -24.63
C VAL A 434 1.28 -4.61 -23.88
N TYR A 435 1.83 -4.09 -22.78
CA TYR A 435 2.73 -4.81 -21.87
C TYR A 435 1.99 -5.16 -20.59
N LEU A 436 1.75 -6.44 -20.37
CA LEU A 436 1.02 -7.00 -19.23
C LEU A 436 1.98 -7.82 -18.37
N TYR A 437 2.07 -7.49 -17.09
CA TYR A 437 2.95 -8.14 -16.14
C TYR A 437 2.15 -8.91 -15.10
N LEU A 438 2.42 -10.21 -14.97
CA LEU A 438 1.76 -11.09 -14.03
C LEU A 438 2.71 -11.54 -12.94
N THR A 439 2.26 -11.50 -11.69
CA THR A 439 2.99 -12.03 -10.54
C THR A 439 2.05 -12.83 -9.64
N GLY A 440 2.62 -13.84 -8.95
CA GLY A 440 1.90 -14.66 -7.99
C GLY A 440 2.11 -14.19 -6.54
N PRO A 441 1.56 -14.93 -5.56
CA PRO A 441 1.65 -14.63 -4.13
C PRO A 441 3.05 -14.63 -3.55
N SER A 442 4.00 -15.31 -4.21
CA SER A 442 5.43 -15.32 -3.85
C SER A 442 6.09 -13.94 -3.92
N SER A 443 5.44 -12.97 -4.58
CA SER A 443 5.80 -11.55 -4.54
C SER A 443 5.04 -10.87 -3.40
N PRO A 444 5.68 -10.47 -2.28
CA PRO A 444 5.00 -9.70 -1.23
C PRO A 444 4.40 -8.42 -1.80
N GLU A 445 3.12 -8.16 -1.50
CA GLU A 445 2.35 -7.09 -2.16
C GLU A 445 3.02 -5.73 -2.04
N LEU A 446 3.56 -5.40 -0.88
CA LEU A 446 4.21 -4.10 -0.65
C LEU A 446 5.48 -3.95 -1.50
N VAL A 447 6.34 -4.98 -1.54
CA VAL A 447 7.56 -4.99 -2.36
C VAL A 447 7.21 -4.88 -3.83
N TRP A 448 6.23 -5.66 -4.28
CA TRP A 448 5.73 -5.62 -5.64
C TRP A 448 5.25 -4.21 -6.02
N ARG A 449 4.41 -3.59 -5.19
CA ARG A 449 3.89 -2.23 -5.44
C ARG A 449 5.00 -1.18 -5.53
N THR A 450 6.03 -1.27 -4.69
CA THR A 450 7.17 -0.34 -4.72
C THR A 450 7.98 -0.48 -6.02
N MET A 451 8.15 -1.71 -6.51
CA MET A 451 8.92 -1.96 -7.74
C MET A 451 8.20 -1.51 -9.02
N LEU A 452 6.87 -1.37 -9.00
CA LEU A 452 6.08 -1.00 -10.20
C LEU A 452 6.48 0.37 -10.76
N GLU A 453 6.98 1.29 -9.96
CA GLU A 453 7.37 2.64 -10.40
C GLU A 453 8.46 2.62 -11.48
N GLU A 454 9.26 1.55 -11.52
CA GLU A 454 10.31 1.37 -12.52
C GLU A 454 9.88 0.50 -13.72
N ILE A 455 8.68 -0.07 -13.69
CA ILE A 455 8.20 -1.04 -14.68
C ILE A 455 6.87 -0.55 -15.26
N PRO A 456 6.90 0.42 -16.21
CA PRO A 456 5.66 0.91 -16.86
C PRO A 456 4.92 -0.22 -17.56
N GLY A 457 3.58 -0.20 -17.52
CA GLY A 457 2.72 -1.24 -18.09
C GLY A 457 1.62 -1.66 -17.13
N ILE A 458 0.93 -2.72 -17.44
CA ILE A 458 -0.25 -3.16 -16.70
C ILE A 458 0.13 -4.37 -15.85
N HIS A 459 -0.14 -4.29 -14.56
CA HIS A 459 0.30 -5.28 -13.59
C HIS A 459 -0.88 -5.92 -12.89
N TYR A 460 -0.85 -7.25 -12.78
CA TYR A 460 -1.79 -8.02 -11.99
C TYR A 460 -1.06 -8.92 -11.00
N ARG A 461 -1.61 -9.02 -9.80
CA ARG A 461 -1.18 -9.96 -8.79
C ARG A 461 -2.25 -11.02 -8.61
N LEU A 462 -1.95 -12.22 -9.08
CA LEU A 462 -2.85 -13.38 -9.12
C LEU A 462 -2.92 -14.08 -7.76
N THR A 463 -3.98 -14.87 -7.54
CA THR A 463 -4.03 -15.86 -6.45
C THR A 463 -3.09 -17.03 -6.76
N GLU A 464 -2.85 -17.91 -5.77
CA GLU A 464 -2.03 -19.11 -5.99
C GLU A 464 -2.66 -20.00 -7.07
N GLU A 465 -3.96 -20.25 -6.97
CA GLU A 465 -4.71 -21.10 -7.89
C GLU A 465 -4.68 -20.53 -9.32
N GLN A 466 -4.84 -19.22 -9.47
CA GLN A 466 -4.80 -18.56 -10.78
C GLN A 466 -3.40 -18.62 -11.39
N TRP A 467 -2.37 -18.40 -10.56
CA TRP A 467 -0.98 -18.45 -10.98
C TRP A 467 -0.58 -19.86 -11.42
N GLU A 468 -0.88 -20.87 -10.59
CA GLU A 468 -0.58 -22.27 -10.88
C GLU A 468 -1.27 -22.73 -12.16
N TYR A 469 -2.57 -22.43 -12.32
CA TYR A 469 -3.33 -22.76 -13.52
C TYR A 469 -2.68 -22.21 -14.80
N LEU A 470 -2.29 -20.91 -14.81
CA LEU A 470 -1.63 -20.33 -15.98
C LEU A 470 -0.26 -20.95 -16.23
N CYS A 471 0.51 -21.20 -15.17
CA CYS A 471 1.82 -21.86 -15.30
C CYS A 471 1.71 -23.27 -15.88
N GLU A 472 0.72 -24.05 -15.46
CA GLU A 472 0.45 -25.39 -16.01
C GLU A 472 -0.02 -25.33 -17.46
N THR A 473 -1.02 -24.48 -17.75
CA THR A 473 -1.62 -24.34 -19.08
C THR A 473 -0.60 -23.95 -20.15
N TYR A 474 0.29 -22.99 -19.82
CA TYR A 474 1.29 -22.48 -20.75
C TYR A 474 2.68 -23.08 -20.55
N HIS A 475 2.80 -24.17 -19.74
CA HIS A 475 4.05 -24.90 -19.48
C HIS A 475 5.18 -24.04 -18.93
N ILE A 476 4.84 -23.07 -18.08
CA ILE A 476 5.78 -22.14 -17.46
C ILE A 476 6.42 -22.80 -16.23
N LYS A 477 7.60 -23.38 -16.44
CA LYS A 477 8.39 -24.09 -15.40
C LYS A 477 9.36 -23.19 -14.65
N GLY A 478 9.39 -21.89 -14.97
CA GLY A 478 10.29 -20.92 -14.36
C GLY A 478 10.07 -19.52 -14.91
N ILE A 479 10.59 -18.52 -14.22
CA ILE A 479 10.48 -17.10 -14.57
C ILE A 479 11.87 -16.46 -14.76
N PRO A 480 12.00 -15.43 -15.67
CA PRO A 480 10.91 -14.84 -16.45
C PRO A 480 10.33 -15.80 -17.48
N ALA A 481 9.06 -15.61 -17.85
CA ALA A 481 8.44 -16.29 -18.97
C ALA A 481 7.52 -15.32 -19.73
N TYR A 482 7.37 -15.55 -21.02
CA TYR A 482 6.70 -14.61 -21.92
C TYR A 482 5.65 -15.31 -22.76
N LEU A 483 4.46 -14.68 -22.90
CA LEU A 483 3.51 -14.99 -23.96
C LEU A 483 3.39 -13.77 -24.88
N VAL A 484 3.34 -14.00 -26.19
CA VAL A 484 2.86 -13.00 -27.15
C VAL A 484 1.48 -13.43 -27.59
N VAL A 485 0.53 -12.52 -27.45
CA VAL A 485 -0.89 -12.76 -27.73
C VAL A 485 -1.31 -11.90 -28.92
N ASN A 486 -2.01 -12.49 -29.86
CA ASN A 486 -2.58 -11.84 -31.03
C ASN A 486 -3.76 -10.92 -30.66
N PRO A 487 -4.16 -9.97 -31.54
CA PRO A 487 -5.31 -9.08 -31.33
C PRO A 487 -6.66 -9.82 -31.09
N ASP A 488 -6.80 -11.04 -31.58
CA ASP A 488 -7.98 -11.89 -31.36
C ASP A 488 -7.98 -12.61 -29.99
N GLY A 489 -6.86 -12.53 -29.25
CA GLY A 489 -6.68 -13.16 -27.94
C GLY A 489 -6.05 -14.55 -28.01
N SER A 490 -5.68 -15.06 -29.17
CA SER A 490 -4.93 -16.32 -29.31
C SER A 490 -3.47 -16.15 -28.93
N VAL A 491 -2.86 -17.14 -28.27
CA VAL A 491 -1.43 -17.11 -27.90
C VAL A 491 -0.59 -17.55 -29.11
N ALA A 492 0.22 -16.61 -29.61
CA ALA A 492 1.08 -16.84 -30.77
C ALA A 492 2.47 -17.39 -30.41
N TYR A 493 2.99 -17.03 -29.23
CA TYR A 493 4.34 -17.40 -28.81
C TYR A 493 4.41 -17.59 -27.30
N THR A 494 5.18 -18.59 -26.88
CA THR A 494 5.47 -18.86 -25.44
C THR A 494 6.95 -19.16 -25.27
N HIS A 495 7.59 -18.55 -24.28
CA HIS A 495 9.00 -18.83 -23.97
C HIS A 495 9.29 -18.71 -22.48
N VAL A 496 10.03 -19.68 -21.94
CA VAL A 496 10.56 -19.68 -20.56
C VAL A 496 12.02 -19.22 -20.58
N GLY A 497 12.34 -18.26 -19.77
CA GLY A 497 13.60 -17.50 -19.83
C GLY A 497 13.44 -16.22 -20.69
N PHE A 498 14.44 -15.34 -20.66
CA PHE A 498 14.45 -14.16 -21.51
C PHE A 498 14.99 -14.51 -22.90
N PRO A 499 14.16 -14.47 -23.97
CA PRO A 499 14.59 -14.92 -25.31
C PRO A 499 15.48 -13.89 -26.03
N GLY A 500 15.57 -12.68 -25.50
CA GLY A 500 16.25 -11.56 -26.15
C GLY A 500 15.27 -10.54 -26.76
N VAL A 501 15.75 -9.31 -26.88
CA VAL A 501 14.94 -8.17 -27.36
C VAL A 501 14.48 -8.37 -28.80
N ASP A 502 15.37 -8.86 -29.66
CA ASP A 502 15.09 -9.00 -31.09
C ASP A 502 14.00 -10.03 -31.35
N ILE A 503 14.03 -11.16 -30.64
CA ILE A 503 12.99 -12.20 -30.76
C ILE A 503 11.64 -11.65 -30.32
N LEU A 504 11.58 -10.99 -29.15
CA LEU A 504 10.31 -10.41 -28.67
C LEU A 504 9.79 -9.31 -29.58
N GLN A 505 10.69 -8.52 -30.19
CA GLN A 505 10.31 -7.53 -31.19
C GLN A 505 9.66 -8.18 -32.41
N ASP A 506 10.29 -9.20 -32.96
CA ASP A 506 9.81 -9.86 -34.17
C ASP A 506 8.45 -10.54 -33.93
N GLU A 507 8.29 -11.23 -32.79
CA GLU A 507 7.03 -11.87 -32.43
C GLU A 507 5.91 -10.85 -32.18
N LEU A 508 6.19 -9.71 -31.52
CA LEU A 508 5.20 -8.64 -31.33
C LEU A 508 4.79 -8.00 -32.65
N LEU A 509 5.74 -7.72 -33.54
CA LEU A 509 5.44 -7.15 -34.86
C LEU A 509 4.69 -8.13 -35.77
N ARG A 510 4.88 -9.44 -35.61
CA ARG A 510 4.05 -10.46 -36.28
C ARG A 510 2.63 -10.43 -35.74
N ALA A 511 2.48 -10.42 -34.42
CA ALA A 511 1.17 -10.37 -33.78
C ALA A 511 0.37 -9.11 -34.17
N VAL A 512 1.01 -7.93 -34.26
CA VAL A 512 0.36 -6.68 -34.71
C VAL A 512 -0.21 -6.78 -36.12
N LYS A 513 0.35 -7.63 -36.99
CA LYS A 513 -0.08 -7.79 -38.40
C LYS A 513 -1.19 -8.84 -38.58
N HIS A 514 -1.52 -9.58 -37.53
CA HIS A 514 -2.59 -10.59 -37.50
C HIS A 514 -3.92 -9.95 -37.11
#